data_961271cb485b24a3469085a5380870b4
#
_entry.id   961271cb485b24a3469085a5380870b4
#
_cell.length_a   1.000
_cell.length_b   1.000
_cell.length_c   1.000
_cell.angle_alpha   90.00
_cell.angle_beta   90.00
_cell.angle_gamma   90.00
#
_symmetry.space_group_name_H-M   'P 1'
#
loop_
_entity.id
_entity.type
_entity.pdbx_description
1 polymer ?
#
loop_
_entity_poly.entity_id
_entity_poly.type
_entity_poly.pdbx_seq_one_letter_code
_entity_poly.pdbx_strand_id
1 'polypeptide(L)'
;MKNYILFLLLAATLGCGNSHDHNQDHHDHSHGDGHGHQAPRGGVLVNVEDEFCHLEFVQEPGTTRLQMHAFRFHPREAPVEFFMEKIEATAAVNGEVKAFTFRPTQLDGITATTEPTSLYVAEIDWLKDTAISTGILTELKIEGKTLSKITFQFPKKD
;
A
#
# COMPACT_ATOMS: atom_id res chain seq x y z
N MET A 1 21.74 -53.91 25.93
CA MET A 1 23.03 -53.56 26.52
C MET A 1 22.98 -52.11 26.93
N LYS A 2 22.94 -51.96 28.16
CA LYS A 2 23.11 -50.86 29.07
C LYS A 2 24.43 -50.12 28.81
N ASN A 3 24.45 -48.80 28.82
CA ASN A 3 25.54 -48.06 29.44
C ASN A 3 25.02 -46.70 29.90
N TYR A 4 24.98 -46.52 31.18
CA TYR A 4 24.84 -45.31 31.98
C TYR A 4 26.26 -44.73 32.18
N ILE A 5 26.42 -43.43 32.10
CA ILE A 5 27.43 -42.63 32.80
C ILE A 5 26.86 -41.23 32.89
N LEU A 6 26.35 -40.75 33.97
CA LEU A 6 26.74 -40.37 35.32
C LEU A 6 27.78 -39.23 35.41
N PHE A 7 27.25 -38.12 35.98
CA PHE A 7 27.86 -37.06 36.79
C PHE A 7 28.97 -36.15 36.25
N LEU A 8 28.75 -34.85 36.31
CA LEU A 8 29.36 -34.04 37.39
C LEU A 8 28.68 -32.68 37.54
N LEU A 9 28.20 -32.42 38.72
CA LEU A 9 27.90 -31.13 39.31
C LEU A 9 29.21 -30.38 39.59
N LEU A 10 29.25 -29.07 39.28
CA LEU A 10 30.15 -28.17 40.01
C LEU A 10 29.43 -26.85 40.27
N ALA A 11 29.34 -26.55 41.55
CA ALA A 11 28.66 -25.39 42.13
C ALA A 11 29.66 -24.25 42.35
N ALA A 12 29.08 -23.06 42.35
CA ALA A 12 29.43 -21.86 43.12
C ALA A 12 30.65 -21.03 42.69
N THR A 13 30.40 -19.75 42.41
CA THR A 13 30.89 -18.68 43.30
C THR A 13 30.06 -17.42 43.10
N LEU A 14 29.60 -16.88 44.22
CA LEU A 14 29.03 -15.56 44.40
C LEU A 14 30.06 -14.47 44.02
N GLY A 15 29.65 -13.54 43.17
CA GLY A 15 30.35 -12.30 42.93
C GLY A 15 29.37 -11.15 42.90
N CYS A 16 29.18 -10.48 44.05
CA CYS A 16 28.55 -9.17 44.12
C CYS A 16 29.46 -8.16 43.39
N GLY A 17 29.00 -7.62 42.28
CA GLY A 17 29.59 -6.48 41.57
C GLY A 17 28.50 -5.47 41.29
N ASN A 18 28.47 -4.44 42.15
CA ASN A 18 27.60 -3.26 41.97
C ASN A 18 28.16 -2.44 40.79
N SER A 19 27.50 -2.45 39.69
CA SER A 19 27.84 -1.60 38.54
C SER A 19 26.62 -0.76 38.18
N HIS A 20 26.80 0.53 38.21
CA HIS A 20 25.85 1.53 37.81
C HIS A 20 25.30 1.24 36.42
N ASP A 21 24.01 0.97 36.36
CA ASP A 21 23.23 1.02 35.14
C ASP A 21 23.13 2.47 34.66
N HIS A 22 24.00 2.84 33.75
CA HIS A 22 23.68 3.89 32.82
C HIS A 22 22.72 3.28 31.79
N ASN A 23 21.44 3.39 32.03
CA ASN A 23 20.42 3.32 31.01
C ASN A 23 20.73 4.43 29.99
N GLN A 24 21.59 4.13 29.04
CA GLN A 24 21.53 4.81 27.76
C GLN A 24 20.33 4.20 27.05
N ASP A 25 19.19 4.90 27.19
CA ASP A 25 18.10 4.78 26.25
C ASP A 25 18.66 5.14 24.87
N HIS A 26 19.17 4.13 24.20
CA HIS A 26 19.27 4.20 22.75
C HIS A 26 17.86 4.27 22.24
N HIS A 27 17.32 5.50 22.19
CA HIS A 27 16.26 5.81 21.29
C HIS A 27 16.80 5.51 19.89
N ASP A 28 16.55 4.29 19.48
CA ASP A 28 16.63 3.90 18.08
C ASP A 28 15.60 4.77 17.36
N HIS A 29 16.03 5.98 17.00
CA HIS A 29 15.31 6.81 16.08
C HIS A 29 15.40 6.12 14.73
N SER A 30 14.59 5.10 14.55
CA SER A 30 14.18 4.71 13.22
C SER A 30 13.48 5.93 12.64
N HIS A 31 14.22 6.76 11.95
CA HIS A 31 13.69 7.82 11.09
C HIS A 31 12.94 7.18 9.92
N GLY A 32 11.90 6.46 10.26
CA GLY A 32 10.79 6.22 9.38
C GLY A 32 9.87 7.42 9.51
N ASP A 33 10.31 8.58 9.02
CA ASP A 33 9.46 9.76 8.86
C ASP A 33 8.44 9.53 7.75
N GLY A 34 7.73 8.43 7.82
CA GLY A 34 6.45 8.28 7.15
C GLY A 34 5.47 9.14 7.93
N HIS A 35 5.34 10.41 7.59
CA HIS A 35 4.19 11.20 8.00
C HIS A 35 2.97 10.41 7.56
N GLY A 36 2.24 9.82 8.53
CA GLY A 36 1.09 8.97 8.25
C GLY A 36 -0.04 9.79 7.63
N HIS A 37 0.05 10.00 6.33
CA HIS A 37 -1.01 10.67 5.59
C HIS A 37 -2.29 9.83 5.65
N GLN A 38 -3.40 10.47 5.91
CA GLN A 38 -4.71 9.84 5.82
C GLN A 38 -5.24 9.96 4.40
N ALA A 39 -5.94 8.94 3.94
CA ALA A 39 -6.61 8.93 2.66
C ALA A 39 -7.73 10.01 2.64
N PRO A 40 -7.64 11.05 1.80
CA PRO A 40 -8.57 12.18 1.83
C PRO A 40 -10.02 11.80 1.52
N ARG A 41 -10.24 10.70 0.81
CA ARG A 41 -11.57 10.23 0.36
C ARG A 41 -12.03 8.98 1.11
N GLY A 42 -11.26 8.58 2.17
CA GLY A 42 -11.58 7.41 2.97
C GLY A 42 -11.25 6.08 2.29
N GLY A 43 -10.51 6.10 1.20
CA GLY A 43 -10.04 4.93 0.49
C GLY A 43 -8.77 4.31 1.07
N VAL A 44 -8.05 3.56 0.25
CA VAL A 44 -6.75 2.99 0.58
C VAL A 44 -5.65 3.77 -0.11
N LEU A 45 -4.74 4.29 0.68
CA LEU A 45 -3.63 5.11 0.21
C LEU A 45 -2.41 4.27 -0.10
N VAL A 46 -1.77 4.53 -1.24
CA VAL A 46 -0.49 3.96 -1.65
C VAL A 46 0.50 5.10 -1.88
N ASN A 47 1.60 5.08 -1.15
CA ASN A 47 2.73 5.95 -1.41
C ASN A 47 3.56 5.36 -2.56
N VAL A 48 3.87 6.17 -3.56
CA VAL A 48 4.64 5.77 -4.74
C VAL A 48 5.99 6.50 -4.75
N GLU A 49 7.08 5.72 -4.77
CA GLU A 49 8.46 6.21 -4.84
C GLU A 49 8.78 7.40 -3.92
N ASP A 50 8.98 7.14 -2.64
CA ASP A 50 9.39 8.15 -1.66
C ASP A 50 8.58 9.46 -1.73
N GLU A 51 7.25 9.31 -1.77
CA GLU A 51 6.29 10.43 -1.85
C GLU A 51 6.30 11.21 -3.19
N PHE A 52 6.81 10.61 -4.26
CA PHE A 52 6.70 11.20 -5.58
C PHE A 52 5.25 11.52 -5.95
N CYS A 53 4.34 10.57 -5.71
CA CYS A 53 2.90 10.78 -5.71
C CYS A 53 2.19 9.77 -4.81
N HIS A 54 0.93 10.03 -4.53
CA HIS A 54 0.05 9.14 -3.80
C HIS A 54 -1.09 8.70 -4.72
N LEU A 55 -1.45 7.43 -4.62
CA LEU A 55 -2.62 6.86 -5.27
C LEU A 55 -3.62 6.47 -4.18
N GLU A 56 -4.83 6.97 -4.28
CA GLU A 56 -5.92 6.56 -3.39
C GLU A 56 -6.94 5.75 -4.18
N PHE A 57 -7.21 4.54 -3.69
CA PHE A 57 -8.19 3.63 -4.27
C PHE A 57 -9.47 3.69 -3.45
N VAL A 58 -10.58 4.08 -4.10
CA VAL A 58 -11.88 4.23 -3.48
C VAL A 58 -12.89 3.35 -4.21
N GLN A 59 -13.56 2.47 -3.49
CA GLN A 59 -14.70 1.71 -4.03
C GLN A 59 -15.98 2.46 -3.73
N GLU A 60 -16.79 2.75 -4.75
CA GLU A 60 -18.11 3.31 -4.55
C GLU A 60 -19.04 2.27 -3.92
N PRO A 61 -19.65 2.56 -2.77
CA PRO A 61 -20.51 1.61 -2.07
C PRO A 61 -21.64 1.07 -2.97
N GLY A 62 -21.81 -0.25 -2.96
CA GLY A 62 -22.87 -0.93 -3.71
C GLY A 62 -22.67 -0.98 -5.23
N THR A 63 -21.53 -0.53 -5.74
CA THR A 63 -21.22 -0.53 -7.17
C THR A 63 -20.08 -1.51 -7.51
N THR A 64 -19.84 -1.67 -8.81
CA THR A 64 -18.69 -2.40 -9.37
C THR A 64 -17.51 -1.47 -9.69
N ARG A 65 -17.58 -0.20 -9.25
CA ARG A 65 -16.64 0.84 -9.62
C ARG A 65 -15.53 0.99 -8.59
N LEU A 66 -14.31 0.96 -9.07
CA LEU A 66 -13.11 1.29 -8.31
C LEU A 66 -12.49 2.55 -8.92
N GLN A 67 -12.38 3.59 -8.13
CA GLN A 67 -11.72 4.84 -8.49
C GLN A 67 -10.25 4.80 -8.05
N MET A 68 -9.37 5.39 -8.84
CA MET A 68 -7.99 5.66 -8.48
C MET A 68 -7.73 7.16 -8.65
N HIS A 69 -7.43 7.84 -7.55
CA HIS A 69 -7.07 9.26 -7.52
C HIS A 69 -5.57 9.42 -7.35
N ALA A 70 -4.94 10.25 -8.18
CA ALA A 70 -3.52 10.57 -8.09
C ALA A 70 -3.33 12.00 -7.57
N PHE A 71 -2.50 12.17 -6.53
CA PHE A 71 -2.26 13.48 -5.92
C PHE A 71 -0.94 13.52 -5.16
N ARG A 72 -0.56 14.71 -4.68
CA ARG A 72 0.56 14.96 -3.76
C ARG A 72 0.07 15.65 -2.51
N PHE A 73 0.70 15.36 -1.37
CA PHE A 73 0.45 16.11 -0.14
C PHE A 73 1.31 17.36 0.00
N HIS A 74 2.52 17.34 -0.53
CA HIS A 74 3.49 18.42 -0.32
C HIS A 74 3.75 19.25 -1.57
N PRO A 75 3.94 20.58 -1.45
CA PRO A 75 3.84 21.42 -0.23
C PRO A 75 2.40 21.63 0.25
N ARG A 76 1.41 21.16 -0.48
CA ARG A 76 -0.03 21.12 -0.17
C ARG A 76 -0.67 20.01 -0.99
N GLU A 77 -1.79 19.50 -0.57
CA GLU A 77 -2.57 18.56 -1.36
C GLU A 77 -2.93 19.18 -2.72
N ALA A 78 -2.56 18.49 -3.77
CA ALA A 78 -2.85 18.88 -5.14
C ALA A 78 -2.99 17.65 -6.04
N PRO A 79 -3.93 17.66 -7.01
CA PRO A 79 -4.04 16.57 -7.98
C PRO A 79 -2.77 16.46 -8.82
N VAL A 80 -2.43 15.22 -9.20
CA VAL A 80 -1.40 14.92 -10.19
C VAL A 80 -2.11 14.47 -11.46
N GLU A 81 -2.18 15.36 -12.43
CA GLU A 81 -2.85 15.09 -13.69
C GLU A 81 -1.88 14.48 -14.70
N PHE A 82 -2.30 13.41 -15.35
CA PHE A 82 -1.56 12.75 -16.43
C PHE A 82 -2.55 12.09 -17.38
N PHE A 83 -2.06 11.67 -18.55
CA PHE A 83 -2.89 10.97 -19.52
C PHE A 83 -2.30 9.60 -19.85
N MET A 84 -3.08 8.58 -19.62
CA MET A 84 -2.93 7.24 -20.18
C MET A 84 -4.29 6.78 -20.68
N GLU A 85 -4.39 6.30 -21.90
CA GLU A 85 -5.65 5.79 -22.45
C GLU A 85 -6.25 4.68 -21.61
N LYS A 86 -5.38 3.87 -21.01
CA LYS A 86 -5.73 2.81 -20.07
C LYS A 86 -4.57 2.51 -19.11
N ILE A 87 -4.90 2.05 -17.92
CA ILE A 87 -3.96 1.49 -16.95
C ILE A 87 -4.40 0.08 -16.64
N GLU A 88 -3.55 -0.88 -16.96
CA GLU A 88 -3.85 -2.29 -16.75
C GLU A 88 -3.51 -2.72 -15.32
N ALA A 89 -4.38 -3.51 -14.73
CA ALA A 89 -4.25 -4.03 -13.39
C ALA A 89 -4.69 -5.50 -13.32
N THR A 90 -4.21 -6.18 -12.29
CA THR A 90 -4.61 -7.54 -11.96
C THR A 90 -4.95 -7.66 -10.48
N ALA A 91 -5.76 -8.64 -10.12
CA ALA A 91 -6.02 -9.02 -8.74
C ALA A 91 -6.12 -10.53 -8.60
N ALA A 92 -5.70 -11.05 -7.45
CA ALA A 92 -5.92 -12.44 -7.09
C ALA A 92 -7.32 -12.59 -6.48
N VAL A 93 -8.16 -13.38 -7.13
CA VAL A 93 -9.57 -13.59 -6.77
C VAL A 93 -9.84 -15.08 -6.68
N ASN A 94 -10.11 -15.61 -5.50
CA ASN A 94 -10.38 -17.04 -5.28
C ASN A 94 -9.31 -17.98 -5.87
N GLY A 95 -8.04 -17.55 -5.83
CA GLY A 95 -6.92 -18.33 -6.40
C GLY A 95 -6.68 -18.12 -7.89
N GLU A 96 -7.50 -17.34 -8.58
CA GLU A 96 -7.33 -16.97 -9.98
C GLU A 96 -6.83 -15.54 -10.13
N VAL A 97 -5.99 -15.28 -11.13
CA VAL A 97 -5.60 -13.92 -11.49
C VAL A 97 -6.61 -13.34 -12.47
N LYS A 98 -7.29 -12.29 -12.09
CA LYS A 98 -8.23 -11.54 -12.94
C LYS A 98 -7.65 -10.21 -13.35
N ALA A 99 -7.72 -9.90 -14.63
CA ALA A 99 -7.31 -8.61 -15.17
C ALA A 99 -8.49 -7.64 -15.21
N PHE A 100 -8.18 -6.36 -15.05
CA PHE A 100 -9.11 -5.25 -15.22
C PHE A 100 -8.36 -3.99 -15.65
N THR A 101 -9.09 -2.94 -16.01
CA THR A 101 -8.51 -1.76 -16.64
C THR A 101 -9.13 -0.50 -16.06
N PHE A 102 -8.30 0.42 -15.63
CA PHE A 102 -8.69 1.79 -15.32
C PHE A 102 -8.69 2.64 -16.59
N ARG A 103 -9.66 3.52 -16.73
CA ARG A 103 -9.77 4.49 -17.81
C ARG A 103 -9.82 5.91 -17.27
N PRO A 104 -9.21 6.90 -18.01
CA PRO A 104 -9.24 8.28 -17.61
C PRO A 104 -10.67 8.82 -17.61
N THR A 105 -11.03 9.51 -16.55
CA THR A 105 -12.40 9.95 -16.27
C THR A 105 -12.35 11.40 -15.78
N GLN A 106 -13.33 12.23 -16.14
CA GLN A 106 -13.47 13.56 -15.57
C GLN A 106 -13.72 13.48 -14.06
N LEU A 107 -13.52 14.58 -13.34
CA LEU A 107 -13.68 14.61 -11.88
C LEU A 107 -15.11 14.34 -11.41
N ASP A 108 -16.10 14.31 -12.32
CA ASP A 108 -17.45 13.83 -12.04
C ASP A 108 -17.51 12.30 -11.78
N GLY A 109 -16.40 11.60 -12.09
CA GLY A 109 -16.28 10.15 -11.93
C GLY A 109 -17.11 9.33 -12.93
N ILE A 110 -17.75 9.94 -13.92
CA ILE A 110 -18.69 9.29 -14.86
C ILE A 110 -18.25 9.46 -16.30
N THR A 111 -17.85 10.67 -16.67
CA THR A 111 -17.55 11.03 -18.05
C THR A 111 -16.12 10.67 -18.42
N ALA A 112 -15.92 9.82 -19.43
CA ALA A 112 -14.59 9.52 -19.95
C ALA A 112 -13.94 10.79 -20.53
N THR A 113 -12.60 10.88 -20.42
CA THR A 113 -11.85 12.03 -20.96
C THR A 113 -10.65 11.57 -21.78
N THR A 114 -10.23 12.39 -22.72
CA THR A 114 -8.96 12.25 -23.46
C THR A 114 -7.93 13.30 -23.01
N GLU A 115 -8.31 14.16 -22.08
CA GLU A 115 -7.44 15.15 -21.47
C GLU A 115 -6.73 14.57 -20.24
N PRO A 116 -5.60 15.15 -19.80
CA PRO A 116 -4.97 14.81 -18.55
C PRO A 116 -5.95 14.89 -17.38
N THR A 117 -5.91 13.90 -16.51
CA THR A 117 -6.78 13.80 -15.33
C THR A 117 -6.03 13.17 -14.18
N SER A 118 -6.49 13.44 -12.95
CA SER A 118 -6.05 12.76 -11.74
C SER A 118 -6.99 11.63 -11.32
N LEU A 119 -8.06 11.37 -12.07
CA LEU A 119 -9.06 10.36 -11.77
C LEU A 119 -9.16 9.30 -12.87
N TYR A 120 -8.98 8.06 -12.48
CA TYR A 120 -9.13 6.88 -13.32
C TYR A 120 -10.16 5.94 -12.69
N VAL A 121 -11.03 5.36 -13.50
CA VAL A 121 -12.11 4.49 -13.02
C VAL A 121 -12.04 3.13 -13.72
N ALA A 122 -12.18 2.06 -12.95
CA ALA A 122 -12.36 0.70 -13.44
C ALA A 122 -13.76 0.20 -13.08
N GLU A 123 -14.47 -0.35 -14.08
CA GLU A 123 -15.69 -1.12 -13.88
C GLU A 123 -15.29 -2.59 -13.75
N ILE A 124 -15.64 -3.21 -12.61
CA ILE A 124 -15.14 -4.53 -12.22
C ILE A 124 -16.32 -5.40 -11.77
N ASP A 125 -16.94 -6.11 -12.69
CA ASP A 125 -18.20 -6.86 -12.45
C ASP A 125 -18.11 -7.81 -11.24
N TRP A 126 -16.98 -8.47 -11.08
CA TRP A 126 -16.76 -9.42 -9.98
C TRP A 126 -16.43 -8.75 -8.64
N LEU A 127 -16.20 -7.43 -8.60
CA LEU A 127 -15.87 -6.71 -7.36
C LEU A 127 -17.03 -6.73 -6.36
N LYS A 128 -18.26 -6.72 -6.84
CA LYS A 128 -19.46 -6.64 -5.99
C LYS A 128 -19.57 -7.83 -5.03
N ASP A 129 -19.23 -9.02 -5.48
CA ASP A 129 -19.52 -10.27 -4.75
C ASP A 129 -18.26 -10.93 -4.17
N THR A 130 -17.09 -10.31 -4.36
CA THR A 130 -15.82 -10.95 -4.03
C THR A 130 -15.05 -10.11 -3.00
N ALA A 131 -14.56 -10.77 -1.95
CA ALA A 131 -13.58 -10.18 -1.05
C ALA A 131 -12.19 -10.27 -1.72
N ILE A 132 -11.63 -9.11 -2.07
CA ILE A 132 -10.31 -9.00 -2.69
C ILE A 132 -9.43 -8.26 -1.72
N SER A 133 -8.20 -8.75 -1.55
CA SER A 133 -7.24 -8.09 -0.68
C SER A 133 -6.27 -7.20 -1.45
N THR A 134 -5.73 -7.67 -2.57
CA THR A 134 -4.58 -7.04 -3.22
C THR A 134 -4.75 -6.96 -4.71
N GLY A 135 -4.42 -5.81 -5.28
CA GLY A 135 -4.28 -5.57 -6.71
C GLY A 135 -2.87 -5.10 -7.07
N ILE A 136 -2.54 -5.19 -8.35
CA ILE A 136 -1.26 -4.76 -8.92
C ILE A 136 -1.55 -3.95 -10.18
N LEU A 137 -1.15 -2.68 -10.21
CA LEU A 137 -1.04 -1.92 -11.47
C LEU A 137 0.19 -2.41 -12.21
N THR A 138 0.05 -2.73 -13.49
CA THR A 138 1.15 -3.26 -14.31
C THR A 138 2.18 -2.17 -14.59
N GLU A 139 1.74 -1.04 -15.07
CA GLU A 139 2.57 0.11 -15.41
C GLU A 139 1.79 1.41 -15.24
N LEU A 140 2.46 2.45 -14.77
CA LEU A 140 1.93 3.78 -14.63
C LEU A 140 2.98 4.80 -15.12
N LYS A 141 2.59 5.69 -16.04
CA LYS A 141 3.45 6.75 -16.58
C LYS A 141 2.99 8.10 -16.07
N ILE A 142 3.77 8.71 -15.21
CA ILE A 142 3.48 10.02 -14.61
C ILE A 142 4.72 10.91 -14.73
N GLU A 143 4.58 12.11 -15.30
CA GLU A 143 5.63 13.14 -15.36
C GLU A 143 6.99 12.62 -15.87
N GLY A 144 6.96 11.78 -16.91
CA GLY A 144 8.15 11.21 -17.53
C GLY A 144 8.76 10.02 -16.80
N LYS A 145 8.24 9.64 -15.64
CA LYS A 145 8.61 8.40 -14.96
C LYS A 145 7.73 7.24 -15.39
N THR A 146 8.32 6.06 -15.49
CA THR A 146 7.61 4.80 -15.68
C THR A 146 7.72 3.97 -14.40
N LEU A 147 6.60 3.75 -13.75
CA LEU A 147 6.45 3.00 -12.51
C LEU A 147 5.82 1.66 -12.83
N SER A 148 6.35 0.58 -12.29
CA SER A 148 5.89 -0.77 -12.61
C SER A 148 5.53 -1.55 -11.34
N LYS A 149 4.53 -2.43 -11.46
CA LYS A 149 4.12 -3.36 -10.40
C LYS A 149 3.76 -2.67 -9.08
N ILE A 150 2.97 -1.59 -9.16
CA ILE A 150 2.48 -0.89 -7.98
C ILE A 150 1.41 -1.76 -7.32
N THR A 151 1.72 -2.28 -6.13
CA THR A 151 0.78 -3.07 -5.34
C THR A 151 -0.12 -2.17 -4.52
N PHE A 152 -1.42 -2.47 -4.48
CA PHE A 152 -2.39 -1.77 -3.65
C PHE A 152 -3.34 -2.75 -2.96
N GLN A 153 -3.92 -2.31 -1.84
CA GLN A 153 -5.01 -3.03 -1.19
C GLN A 153 -6.33 -2.58 -1.79
N PHE A 154 -7.31 -3.48 -1.88
CA PHE A 154 -8.67 -3.07 -2.17
C PHE A 154 -9.31 -2.44 -0.92
N PRO A 155 -10.11 -1.37 -1.08
CA PRO A 155 -10.90 -0.84 0.02
C PRO A 155 -11.78 -1.94 0.65
N LYS A 156 -11.86 -1.95 1.98
CA LYS A 156 -12.74 -2.90 2.67
C LYS A 156 -14.18 -2.51 2.37
N LYS A 157 -15.01 -3.53 2.19
CA LYS A 157 -16.47 -3.33 2.17
C LYS A 157 -16.95 -3.13 3.59
N ASP A 158 -17.63 -2.05 3.85
CA ASP A 158 -18.36 -1.81 5.10
C ASP A 158 -19.66 -2.64 5.14
#